data_886be46605db0b0cf0406d0dcad0b519
#
_entry.id   886be46605db0b0cf0406d0dcad0b519
#
_cell.length_a   1.000
_cell.length_b   1.000
_cell.length_c   1.000
_cell.angle_alpha   90.00
_cell.angle_beta   90.00
_cell.angle_gamma   90.00
#
_symmetry.space_group_name_H-M   'P 1'
#
loop_
_entity.id
_entity.type
_entity.pdbx_description
1 polymer ?
#
loop_
_entity_poly.entity_id
_entity_poly.type
_entity_poly.pdbx_seq_one_letter_code
_entity_poly.pdbx_strand_id
1 'polypeptide(L)'
;MTTRRKENAMKRIVLALLAGAAYCAAGAPFEDRWVYVSRNLTKPEHVQEVADIVKTAKSVDLNGMLFACGVERWHTWPADRKARLAEIKRVCDAAGVELIPIIWSVGYGGHDPAYAAALPCTNVPFTVKGGKAVFAGGGVGAFANPGFDEPPKRPNAAPGWVWTDKPGKVSFIDTEVKAGGVASLRMENYGENPHGHGRACHLLKVAPGGRYRVSCLMKTDGVEPASGLLLQVYGMDGQSVVARRPNLVATQDWTRVECTFNAAGKTDFRVYAGIWGGKAGRFWIDDFKVEDMGCAPPLLREGLSFDVRDARTGAKLRAGVDYELPPQKAWNRKWDSFRVLPGGAAREGVELVVDYWTATVVANAQRPCCMSAPALYDYYRTSAAAVKEALDPRKWFLSMDEIRAGGTCPLCQARGLDMAHQLGACLTRQREIIKSVRPDAQIYVWSDMLDPAHNAHDNYFACKGTFAGSWDLIPKDLVISCWYGKKRDISMPFFAERGFRTQAAAYYDADDLDGCRAWLETCKRTPRCTGIMYTSWRNKYKLLAPFGELVR
;
A
#
# COMPACT_ATOMS: atom_id res chain seq x y z
N MET A 1 -21.73 25.47 52.87
CA MET A 1 -22.17 24.30 52.03
C MET A 1 -21.21 23.95 50.89
N THR A 2 -19.97 24.41 50.86
CA THR A 2 -19.03 24.36 49.75
C THR A 2 -17.86 23.39 49.91
N THR A 3 -17.45 23.06 51.13
CA THR A 3 -16.26 22.22 51.39
C THR A 3 -16.58 20.70 51.25
N ARG A 4 -17.71 20.26 51.74
CA ARG A 4 -18.15 18.84 51.67
C ARG A 4 -18.43 18.33 50.25
N ARG A 5 -18.82 19.23 49.30
CA ARG A 5 -19.02 18.86 47.89
C ARG A 5 -17.70 18.65 47.13
N LYS A 6 -16.66 19.42 47.46
CA LYS A 6 -15.32 19.27 46.88
C LYS A 6 -14.60 18.00 47.38
N GLU A 7 -14.74 17.65 48.64
CA GLU A 7 -14.18 16.40 49.18
C GLU A 7 -14.85 15.15 48.58
N ASN A 8 -16.18 15.16 48.38
CA ASN A 8 -16.87 14.05 47.75
C ASN A 8 -16.58 13.93 46.24
N ALA A 9 -16.32 15.03 45.54
CA ALA A 9 -15.88 15.01 44.16
C ALA A 9 -14.44 14.47 44.03
N MET A 10 -13.54 14.88 44.93
CA MET A 10 -12.15 14.39 44.96
C MET A 10 -12.08 12.91 45.36
N LYS A 11 -12.90 12.44 46.32
CA LYS A 11 -13.01 11.01 46.65
C LYS A 11 -13.57 10.18 45.50
N ARG A 12 -14.51 10.70 44.72
CA ARG A 12 -15.01 10.02 43.51
C ARG A 12 -13.98 9.97 42.38
N ILE A 13 -13.17 11.01 42.22
CA ILE A 13 -12.06 11.04 41.24
C ILE A 13 -10.94 10.08 41.68
N VAL A 14 -10.60 10.03 42.97
CA VAL A 14 -9.58 9.08 43.51
C VAL A 14 -10.10 7.64 43.46
N LEU A 15 -11.39 7.37 43.72
CA LEU A 15 -11.98 6.04 43.51
C LEU A 15 -12.08 5.64 42.03
N ALA A 16 -12.33 6.59 41.13
CA ALA A 16 -12.30 6.32 39.68
C ALA A 16 -10.89 6.09 39.15
N LEU A 17 -9.89 6.79 39.70
CA LEU A 17 -8.47 6.54 39.39
C LEU A 17 -7.96 5.23 40.01
N LEU A 18 -8.44 4.84 41.19
CA LEU A 18 -8.13 3.54 41.82
C LEU A 18 -8.85 2.37 41.15
N ALA A 19 -10.08 2.58 40.63
CA ALA A 19 -10.76 1.57 39.85
C ALA A 19 -10.17 1.43 38.42
N GLY A 20 -9.55 2.49 37.87
CA GLY A 20 -8.77 2.42 36.62
C GLY A 20 -7.40 1.79 36.77
N ALA A 21 -6.80 1.85 37.97
CA ALA A 21 -5.49 1.26 38.29
C ALA A 21 -5.58 -0.21 38.73
N ALA A 22 -6.77 -0.73 39.02
CA ALA A 22 -6.96 -2.09 39.55
C ALA A 22 -7.10 -3.17 38.47
N TYR A 23 -6.88 -2.87 37.18
CA TYR A 23 -6.97 -3.89 36.11
C TYR A 23 -5.60 -4.41 35.62
N CYS A 24 -4.54 -4.15 36.37
CA CYS A 24 -3.27 -4.85 36.22
C CYS A 24 -2.98 -5.69 37.49
N ALA A 25 -3.96 -6.48 37.93
CA ALA A 25 -3.69 -7.59 38.84
C ALA A 25 -2.84 -8.63 38.08
N ALA A 26 -1.64 -8.88 38.55
CA ALA A 26 -0.77 -9.92 38.03
C ALA A 26 -1.55 -11.24 37.93
N GLY A 27 -1.81 -11.72 36.70
CA GLY A 27 -2.33 -13.05 36.45
C GLY A 27 -3.58 -13.21 35.58
N ALA A 28 -4.34 -12.16 35.22
CA ALA A 28 -5.44 -12.34 34.29
C ALA A 28 -4.96 -12.36 32.83
N PRO A 29 -5.36 -13.34 32.01
CA PRO A 29 -4.96 -13.37 30.60
C PRO A 29 -5.57 -12.18 29.85
N PHE A 30 -4.87 -11.68 28.84
CA PHE A 30 -5.41 -10.63 27.97
C PHE A 30 -6.74 -11.05 27.33
N GLU A 31 -7.65 -10.09 27.14
CA GLU A 31 -8.93 -10.29 26.44
C GLU A 31 -8.72 -10.82 25.00
N ASP A 32 -7.72 -10.26 24.29
CA ASP A 32 -7.41 -10.58 22.92
C ASP A 32 -6.05 -11.27 22.81
N ARG A 33 -6.06 -12.56 22.51
CA ARG A 33 -4.87 -13.35 22.19
C ARG A 33 -5.08 -13.97 20.82
N TRP A 34 -4.59 -13.30 19.79
CA TRP A 34 -4.97 -13.60 18.40
C TRP A 34 -3.83 -14.11 17.54
N VAL A 35 -4.21 -14.73 16.43
CA VAL A 35 -3.34 -15.00 15.30
C VAL A 35 -3.88 -14.34 14.04
N TYR A 36 -3.02 -13.69 13.26
CA TYR A 36 -3.35 -13.18 11.93
C TYR A 36 -3.13 -14.26 10.87
N VAL A 37 -4.13 -14.50 10.01
CA VAL A 37 -4.08 -15.47 8.93
C VAL A 37 -4.58 -14.83 7.64
N SER A 38 -3.81 -14.99 6.54
CA SER A 38 -4.22 -14.52 5.21
C SER A 38 -4.32 -15.70 4.25
N ARG A 39 -5.55 -15.99 3.77
CA ARG A 39 -5.83 -17.00 2.73
C ARG A 39 -7.01 -16.55 1.88
N ASN A 40 -6.83 -16.51 0.56
CA ASN A 40 -7.87 -16.06 -0.36
C ASN A 40 -8.97 -17.10 -0.65
N LEU A 41 -8.84 -18.29 -0.12
CA LEU A 41 -9.80 -19.41 -0.24
C LEU A 41 -10.13 -19.86 -1.68
N THR A 42 -9.25 -19.61 -2.64
CA THR A 42 -9.44 -20.03 -4.02
C THR A 42 -9.09 -21.50 -4.25
N LYS A 43 -8.39 -22.12 -3.28
CA LYS A 43 -7.94 -23.51 -3.33
C LYS A 43 -8.50 -24.32 -2.16
N PRO A 44 -8.83 -25.61 -2.33
CA PRO A 44 -9.31 -26.47 -1.24
C PRO A 44 -8.31 -26.60 -0.08
N GLU A 45 -7.00 -26.66 -0.37
CA GLU A 45 -5.93 -26.84 0.60
C GLU A 45 -5.90 -25.72 1.65
N HIS A 46 -6.37 -24.54 1.32
CA HIS A 46 -6.45 -23.41 2.25
C HIS A 46 -7.32 -23.70 3.48
N VAL A 47 -8.31 -24.59 3.36
CA VAL A 47 -9.17 -24.99 4.50
C VAL A 47 -8.36 -25.75 5.52
N GLN A 48 -7.60 -26.76 5.07
CA GLN A 48 -6.76 -27.59 5.96
C GLN A 48 -5.65 -26.75 6.59
N GLU A 49 -4.98 -25.89 5.81
CA GLU A 49 -3.94 -25.00 6.32
C GLU A 49 -4.47 -24.08 7.45
N VAL A 50 -5.66 -23.52 7.29
CA VAL A 50 -6.30 -22.69 8.32
C VAL A 50 -6.73 -23.53 9.52
N ALA A 51 -7.29 -24.74 9.31
CA ALA A 51 -7.68 -25.64 10.37
C ALA A 51 -6.49 -26.05 11.26
N ASP A 52 -5.33 -26.30 10.68
CA ASP A 52 -4.10 -26.63 11.41
C ASP A 52 -3.60 -25.45 12.26
N ILE A 53 -3.70 -24.22 11.73
CA ILE A 53 -3.39 -23.00 12.48
C ILE A 53 -4.37 -22.82 13.65
N VAL A 54 -5.68 -22.99 13.42
CA VAL A 54 -6.71 -22.89 14.46
C VAL A 54 -6.50 -23.96 15.54
N LYS A 55 -6.17 -25.21 15.17
CA LYS A 55 -5.84 -26.28 16.10
C LYS A 55 -4.63 -25.90 16.98
N THR A 56 -3.57 -25.36 16.39
CA THR A 56 -2.40 -24.87 17.12
C THR A 56 -2.77 -23.72 18.04
N ALA A 57 -3.51 -22.73 17.54
CA ALA A 57 -3.97 -21.59 18.33
C ALA A 57 -4.76 -22.03 19.57
N LYS A 58 -5.71 -22.97 19.40
CA LYS A 58 -6.50 -23.56 20.49
C LYS A 58 -5.64 -24.26 21.53
N SER A 59 -4.62 -25.01 21.11
CA SER A 59 -3.76 -25.79 22.03
C SER A 59 -2.96 -24.92 22.99
N VAL A 60 -2.81 -23.63 22.70
CA VAL A 60 -2.06 -22.63 23.47
C VAL A 60 -2.93 -21.42 23.89
N ASP A 61 -4.24 -21.64 24.00
CA ASP A 61 -5.24 -20.66 24.49
C ASP A 61 -5.32 -19.34 23.74
N LEU A 62 -4.92 -19.30 22.47
CA LEU A 62 -5.27 -18.17 21.61
C LEU A 62 -6.76 -18.24 21.31
N ASN A 63 -7.46 -17.09 21.41
CA ASN A 63 -8.92 -17.04 21.40
C ASN A 63 -9.52 -16.33 20.19
N GLY A 64 -8.70 -15.84 19.24
CA GLY A 64 -9.17 -15.18 18.04
C GLY A 64 -8.25 -15.37 16.84
N MET A 65 -8.85 -15.39 15.67
CA MET A 65 -8.16 -15.39 14.37
C MET A 65 -8.59 -14.16 13.57
N LEU A 66 -7.66 -13.21 13.38
CA LEU A 66 -7.86 -12.13 12.44
C LEU A 66 -7.65 -12.67 11.02
N PHE A 67 -8.72 -12.72 10.21
CA PHE A 67 -8.73 -13.45 8.96
C PHE A 67 -8.86 -12.55 7.74
N ALA A 68 -7.81 -12.47 6.93
CA ALA A 68 -7.75 -11.75 5.66
C ALA A 68 -8.08 -12.70 4.50
N CYS A 69 -9.33 -12.75 4.09
CA CYS A 69 -9.79 -13.60 2.99
C CYS A 69 -10.55 -12.85 1.89
N GLY A 70 -10.78 -11.54 2.04
CA GLY A 70 -11.55 -10.72 1.11
C GLY A 70 -13.06 -10.94 1.23
N VAL A 71 -13.54 -11.27 2.44
CA VAL A 71 -14.96 -11.58 2.71
C VAL A 71 -15.90 -10.39 2.44
N GLU A 72 -15.37 -9.18 2.41
CA GLU A 72 -16.11 -7.96 2.04
C GLU A 72 -16.71 -8.02 0.62
N ARG A 73 -16.26 -8.97 -0.20
CA ARG A 73 -16.81 -9.29 -1.52
C ARG A 73 -17.58 -10.60 -1.58
N TRP A 74 -18.05 -11.10 -0.45
CA TRP A 74 -18.78 -12.36 -0.31
C TRP A 74 -19.90 -12.55 -1.35
N HIS A 75 -20.69 -11.52 -1.62
CA HIS A 75 -21.79 -11.57 -2.58
C HIS A 75 -21.35 -11.94 -4.01
N THR A 76 -20.07 -11.68 -4.36
CA THR A 76 -19.48 -12.01 -5.68
C THR A 76 -18.77 -13.35 -5.72
N TRP A 77 -18.66 -14.07 -4.58
CA TRP A 77 -17.91 -15.31 -4.53
C TRP A 77 -18.68 -16.48 -5.14
N PRO A 78 -17.99 -17.40 -5.84
CA PRO A 78 -18.57 -18.65 -6.28
C PRO A 78 -18.92 -19.56 -5.09
N ALA A 79 -19.85 -20.48 -5.30
CA ALA A 79 -20.41 -21.31 -4.25
C ALA A 79 -19.37 -22.16 -3.50
N ASP A 80 -18.38 -22.71 -4.20
CA ASP A 80 -17.29 -23.49 -3.63
C ASP A 80 -16.41 -22.67 -2.68
N ARG A 81 -16.14 -21.42 -2.99
CA ARG A 81 -15.39 -20.51 -2.12
C ARG A 81 -16.20 -20.14 -0.87
N LYS A 82 -17.51 -19.94 -1.03
CA LYS A 82 -18.44 -19.72 0.08
C LYS A 82 -18.47 -20.92 1.03
N ALA A 83 -18.52 -22.13 0.49
CA ALA A 83 -18.49 -23.37 1.27
C ALA A 83 -17.19 -23.51 2.08
N ARG A 84 -16.03 -23.15 1.50
CA ARG A 84 -14.75 -23.16 2.23
C ARG A 84 -14.73 -22.20 3.42
N LEU A 85 -15.28 -21.00 3.28
CA LEU A 85 -15.39 -20.06 4.41
C LEU A 85 -16.32 -20.61 5.51
N ALA A 86 -17.45 -21.18 5.12
CA ALA A 86 -18.38 -21.80 6.06
C ALA A 86 -17.72 -22.97 6.83
N GLU A 87 -16.87 -23.77 6.16
CA GLU A 87 -16.08 -24.82 6.80
C GLU A 87 -15.11 -24.25 7.83
N ILE A 88 -14.33 -23.21 7.45
CA ILE A 88 -13.39 -22.54 8.36
C ILE A 88 -14.14 -21.97 9.58
N LYS A 89 -15.31 -21.36 9.36
CA LYS A 89 -16.13 -20.86 10.47
C LYS A 89 -16.52 -21.98 11.43
N ARG A 90 -16.97 -23.13 10.92
CA ARG A 90 -17.29 -24.29 11.77
C ARG A 90 -16.09 -24.80 12.56
N VAL A 91 -14.89 -24.84 11.94
CA VAL A 91 -13.66 -25.21 12.63
C VAL A 91 -13.33 -24.23 13.76
N CYS A 92 -13.44 -22.94 13.50
CA CYS A 92 -13.20 -21.88 14.49
C CYS A 92 -14.21 -21.97 15.65
N ASP A 93 -15.51 -22.11 15.35
CA ASP A 93 -16.58 -22.22 16.34
C ASP A 93 -16.37 -23.46 17.24
N ALA A 94 -16.04 -24.61 16.64
CA ALA A 94 -15.77 -25.84 17.37
C ALA A 94 -14.52 -25.76 18.28
N ALA A 95 -13.53 -24.97 17.87
CA ALA A 95 -12.32 -24.71 18.65
C ALA A 95 -12.51 -23.63 19.72
N GLY A 96 -13.60 -22.83 19.67
CA GLY A 96 -13.77 -21.64 20.51
C GLY A 96 -12.78 -20.53 20.16
N VAL A 97 -12.35 -20.45 18.92
CA VAL A 97 -11.49 -19.38 18.37
C VAL A 97 -12.37 -18.44 17.56
N GLU A 98 -12.52 -17.19 17.99
CA GLU A 98 -13.35 -16.21 17.30
C GLU A 98 -12.78 -15.88 15.92
N LEU A 99 -13.58 -15.98 14.85
CA LEU A 99 -13.20 -15.59 13.51
C LEU A 99 -13.51 -14.09 13.32
N ILE A 100 -12.47 -13.29 13.14
CA ILE A 100 -12.55 -11.82 13.05
C ILE A 100 -12.19 -11.42 11.62
N PRO A 101 -13.10 -10.83 10.83
CA PRO A 101 -12.79 -10.40 9.47
C PRO A 101 -11.97 -9.11 9.48
N ILE A 102 -10.89 -9.05 8.68
CA ILE A 102 -10.26 -7.80 8.29
C ILE A 102 -10.80 -7.37 6.93
N ILE A 103 -11.25 -6.12 6.85
CA ILE A 103 -11.98 -5.57 5.71
C ILE A 103 -11.58 -4.13 5.41
N TRP A 104 -11.98 -3.63 4.23
CA TRP A 104 -12.01 -2.23 3.83
C TRP A 104 -10.69 -1.48 3.88
N SER A 105 -9.74 -1.94 3.10
CA SER A 105 -8.50 -1.20 2.90
C SER A 105 -8.74 0.04 2.02
N VAL A 106 -8.42 1.23 2.54
CA VAL A 106 -8.31 2.44 1.72
C VAL A 106 -6.98 2.45 0.96
N GLY A 107 -5.90 1.98 1.55
CA GLY A 107 -4.59 1.94 0.91
C GLY A 107 -4.51 1.01 -0.30
N TYR A 108 -5.29 -0.07 -0.30
CA TYR A 108 -5.18 -1.17 -1.29
C TYR A 108 -6.51 -1.50 -1.99
N GLY A 109 -7.61 -0.94 -1.54
CA GLY A 109 -8.97 -1.33 -1.91
C GLY A 109 -9.53 -0.70 -3.19
N GLY A 110 -8.80 0.20 -3.87
CA GLY A 110 -9.25 0.95 -5.04
C GLY A 110 -9.38 0.10 -6.30
N HIS A 111 -10.16 -0.98 -6.24
CA HIS A 111 -10.33 -1.93 -7.35
C HIS A 111 -11.43 -1.53 -8.35
N ASP A 112 -12.30 -0.61 -7.98
CA ASP A 112 -13.40 -0.13 -8.81
C ASP A 112 -13.17 1.32 -9.25
N PRO A 113 -13.34 1.63 -10.56
CA PRO A 113 -13.28 3.00 -11.08
C PRO A 113 -14.16 4.00 -10.34
N ALA A 114 -15.29 3.55 -9.83
CA ALA A 114 -16.25 4.40 -9.13
C ALA A 114 -15.67 5.05 -7.85
N TYR A 115 -14.68 4.43 -7.23
CA TYR A 115 -14.09 4.95 -5.98
C TYR A 115 -12.56 4.86 -5.89
N ALA A 116 -11.84 4.51 -6.96
CA ALA A 116 -10.39 4.56 -6.93
C ALA A 116 -9.87 6.00 -6.75
N ALA A 117 -8.75 6.17 -6.05
CA ALA A 117 -8.07 7.45 -6.01
C ALA A 117 -7.57 7.84 -7.42
N ALA A 118 -7.64 9.11 -7.75
CA ALA A 118 -7.32 9.62 -9.08
C ALA A 118 -6.15 10.62 -9.07
N LEU A 119 -5.32 10.54 -10.11
CA LEU A 119 -4.27 11.51 -10.41
C LEU A 119 -4.58 12.21 -11.75
N PRO A 120 -4.27 13.51 -11.89
CA PRO A 120 -4.45 14.21 -13.14
C PRO A 120 -3.41 13.79 -14.17
N CYS A 121 -3.85 13.60 -15.41
CA CYS A 121 -3.03 13.53 -16.61
C CYS A 121 -3.29 14.81 -17.40
N THR A 122 -2.33 15.72 -17.46
CA THR A 122 -2.46 17.01 -18.10
C THR A 122 -1.57 17.12 -19.32
N ASN A 123 -2.03 17.87 -20.33
CA ASN A 123 -1.29 18.12 -21.56
C ASN A 123 -0.88 16.84 -22.33
N VAL A 124 -1.74 15.82 -22.33
CA VAL A 124 -1.47 14.55 -22.99
C VAL A 124 -1.65 14.71 -24.49
N PRO A 125 -0.61 14.46 -25.32
CA PRO A 125 -0.68 14.74 -26.74
C PRO A 125 -1.38 13.60 -27.51
N PHE A 126 -2.28 13.98 -28.41
CA PHE A 126 -2.93 13.09 -29.37
C PHE A 126 -2.89 13.69 -30.78
N THR A 127 -2.94 12.85 -31.79
CA THR A 127 -3.09 13.25 -33.20
C THR A 127 -4.27 12.52 -33.83
N VAL A 128 -5.09 13.22 -34.57
CA VAL A 128 -6.22 12.59 -35.27
C VAL A 128 -5.71 11.82 -36.48
N LYS A 129 -5.98 10.52 -36.52
CA LYS A 129 -5.61 9.59 -37.60
C LYS A 129 -6.71 8.55 -37.81
N GLY A 130 -7.23 8.44 -39.03
CA GLY A 130 -8.23 7.44 -39.41
C GLY A 130 -9.49 7.48 -38.54
N GLY A 131 -10.02 8.67 -38.26
CA GLY A 131 -11.24 8.85 -37.45
C GLY A 131 -11.05 8.61 -35.95
N LYS A 132 -9.81 8.59 -35.46
CA LYS A 132 -9.47 8.44 -34.04
C LYS A 132 -8.45 9.49 -33.62
N ALA A 133 -8.57 10.01 -32.42
CA ALA A 133 -7.47 10.65 -31.73
C ALA A 133 -6.56 9.58 -31.16
N VAL A 134 -5.33 9.49 -31.67
CA VAL A 134 -4.32 8.48 -31.30
C VAL A 134 -3.24 9.15 -30.45
N PHE A 135 -2.85 8.52 -29.36
CA PHE A 135 -1.79 9.00 -28.49
C PHE A 135 -0.50 9.28 -29.27
N ALA A 136 -0.04 10.50 -29.21
CA ALA A 136 1.12 11.00 -29.94
C ALA A 136 2.39 11.05 -29.06
N GLY A 137 2.35 10.45 -27.88
CA GLY A 137 3.46 10.47 -26.93
C GLY A 137 4.58 9.49 -27.21
N GLY A 138 4.62 8.90 -28.42
CA GLY A 138 5.62 7.94 -28.84
C GLY A 138 7.02 8.54 -28.88
N GLY A 139 7.80 8.23 -27.91
CA GLY A 139 9.20 8.61 -27.80
C GLY A 139 9.61 8.58 -26.35
N VAL A 140 10.05 7.41 -25.92
CA VAL A 140 10.92 7.35 -24.75
C VAL A 140 12.16 8.14 -25.11
N GLY A 141 12.46 9.22 -24.37
CA GLY A 141 13.74 9.91 -24.50
C GLY A 141 14.87 8.88 -24.40
N ALA A 142 15.93 9.06 -25.17
CA ALA A 142 17.03 8.12 -25.25
C ALA A 142 17.50 7.74 -23.83
N PHE A 143 17.40 6.46 -23.50
CA PHE A 143 18.04 5.92 -22.30
C PHE A 143 19.52 5.74 -22.66
N ALA A 144 20.35 6.71 -22.25
CA ALA A 144 21.75 6.74 -22.64
C ALA A 144 22.52 5.59 -22.01
N ASN A 145 23.40 4.95 -22.78
CA ASN A 145 24.30 3.88 -22.35
C ASN A 145 23.60 2.78 -21.54
N PRO A 146 22.58 2.11 -22.09
CA PRO A 146 21.74 1.17 -21.36
C PRO A 146 22.46 -0.13 -20.98
N GLY A 147 23.53 -0.49 -21.68
CA GLY A 147 24.38 -1.67 -21.47
C GLY A 147 25.72 -1.34 -20.81
N PHE A 148 25.96 -0.07 -20.41
CA PHE A 148 27.26 0.37 -19.87
C PHE A 148 28.44 0.22 -20.87
N ASP A 149 28.16 0.10 -22.16
CA ASP A 149 29.12 -0.18 -23.22
C ASP A 149 29.99 1.03 -23.62
N GLU A 150 29.56 2.25 -23.28
CA GLU A 150 30.32 3.46 -23.57
C GLU A 150 31.59 3.53 -22.70
N PRO A 151 32.76 3.79 -23.28
CA PRO A 151 34.01 3.85 -22.52
C PRO A 151 33.96 4.95 -21.45
N PRO A 152 34.31 4.66 -20.20
CA PRO A 152 34.25 5.61 -19.11
C PRO A 152 35.24 6.76 -19.30
N LYS A 153 34.78 7.99 -19.15
CA LYS A 153 35.65 9.20 -19.15
C LYS A 153 36.50 9.32 -17.87
N ARG A 154 36.11 8.64 -16.82
CA ARG A 154 36.85 8.49 -15.54
C ARG A 154 36.74 7.02 -15.12
N PRO A 155 37.77 6.46 -14.44
CA PRO A 155 37.71 5.07 -14.00
C PRO A 155 36.38 4.73 -13.28
N ASN A 156 35.70 3.68 -13.75
CA ASN A 156 34.45 3.18 -13.23
C ASN A 156 33.23 4.15 -13.22
N ALA A 157 33.35 5.30 -13.91
CA ALA A 157 32.21 6.16 -14.15
C ALA A 157 31.35 5.58 -15.31
N ALA A 158 30.03 5.60 -15.18
CA ALA A 158 29.11 5.17 -16.24
C ALA A 158 28.65 6.40 -17.05
N PRO A 159 29.15 6.62 -18.29
CA PRO A 159 28.68 7.72 -19.14
C PRO A 159 27.15 7.64 -19.35
N GLY A 160 26.48 8.79 -19.42
CA GLY A 160 25.03 8.85 -19.59
C GLY A 160 24.22 8.63 -18.30
N TRP A 161 24.81 8.06 -17.26
CA TRP A 161 24.19 7.90 -15.94
C TRP A 161 24.44 9.13 -15.07
N VAL A 162 23.44 9.53 -14.28
CA VAL A 162 23.54 10.72 -13.39
C VAL A 162 24.61 10.48 -12.35
N TRP A 163 24.58 9.28 -11.74
CA TRP A 163 25.59 8.81 -10.79
C TRP A 163 25.48 7.30 -10.55
N THR A 164 26.55 6.75 -10.02
CA THR A 164 26.58 5.42 -9.38
C THR A 164 27.21 5.58 -7.99
N ASP A 165 26.87 4.71 -7.04
CA ASP A 165 27.43 4.77 -5.69
C ASP A 165 28.94 4.48 -5.74
N LYS A 166 29.76 5.45 -5.29
CA LYS A 166 31.23 5.37 -5.10
C LYS A 166 31.98 4.61 -6.23
N PRO A 167 32.10 5.18 -7.44
CA PRO A 167 32.82 4.58 -8.54
C PRO A 167 34.24 4.16 -8.16
N GLY A 168 34.64 2.93 -8.49
CA GLY A 168 35.93 2.34 -8.15
C GLY A 168 36.07 1.81 -6.72
N LYS A 169 35.00 1.94 -5.90
CA LYS A 169 34.93 1.37 -4.54
C LYS A 169 33.74 0.46 -4.35
N VAL A 170 32.54 0.89 -4.78
CA VAL A 170 31.30 0.13 -4.71
C VAL A 170 30.81 -0.25 -6.10
N SER A 171 30.90 0.66 -7.09
CA SER A 171 30.50 0.41 -8.46
C SER A 171 31.70 0.32 -9.40
N PHE A 172 31.67 -0.63 -10.32
CA PHE A 172 32.72 -0.94 -11.26
C PHE A 172 32.15 -1.22 -12.65
N ILE A 173 32.81 -0.73 -13.71
CA ILE A 173 32.54 -1.18 -15.07
C ILE A 173 33.24 -2.52 -15.26
N ASP A 174 32.47 -3.56 -15.54
CA ASP A 174 32.95 -4.94 -15.66
C ASP A 174 32.89 -5.39 -17.12
N THR A 175 34.03 -5.68 -17.72
CA THR A 175 34.14 -6.14 -19.11
C THR A 175 34.20 -7.67 -19.24
N GLU A 176 34.29 -8.38 -18.12
CA GLU A 176 34.35 -9.85 -18.10
C GLU A 176 32.96 -10.46 -17.94
N VAL A 177 32.20 -10.00 -16.91
CA VAL A 177 30.84 -10.50 -16.61
C VAL A 177 29.81 -9.54 -17.17
N LYS A 178 29.16 -9.88 -18.27
CA LYS A 178 28.15 -9.07 -18.97
C LYS A 178 27.06 -9.95 -19.57
N ALA A 179 25.87 -9.40 -19.73
CA ALA A 179 24.78 -10.10 -20.41
C ALA A 179 24.82 -9.89 -21.92
N GLY A 180 25.32 -8.74 -22.36
CA GLY A 180 25.48 -8.37 -23.75
C GLY A 180 26.53 -7.29 -23.93
N GLY A 181 26.76 -6.82 -25.17
CA GLY A 181 27.67 -5.72 -25.43
C GLY A 181 29.12 -5.96 -24.98
N VAL A 182 29.77 -4.91 -24.47
CA VAL A 182 31.20 -4.94 -24.07
C VAL A 182 31.39 -4.85 -22.55
N ALA A 183 30.38 -4.40 -21.79
CA ALA A 183 30.51 -4.24 -20.34
C ALA A 183 29.17 -4.41 -19.61
N SER A 184 29.21 -4.40 -18.31
CA SER A 184 28.07 -4.28 -17.39
C SER A 184 28.46 -3.41 -16.19
N LEU A 185 27.52 -3.09 -15.32
CA LEU A 185 27.79 -2.42 -14.05
C LEU A 185 27.79 -3.43 -12.89
N ARG A 186 28.95 -3.66 -12.27
CA ARG A 186 29.11 -4.49 -11.07
C ARG A 186 29.01 -3.63 -9.82
N MET A 187 28.35 -4.16 -8.78
CA MET A 187 28.24 -3.57 -7.45
C MET A 187 28.69 -4.58 -6.38
N GLU A 188 29.61 -4.14 -5.51
CA GLU A 188 30.15 -4.93 -4.39
C GLU A 188 30.71 -4.01 -3.30
N ASN A 189 31.33 -4.54 -2.24
CA ASN A 189 31.98 -3.77 -1.18
C ASN A 189 31.06 -2.74 -0.50
N TYR A 190 29.82 -3.11 -0.20
CA TYR A 190 28.80 -2.20 0.32
C TYR A 190 29.19 -1.51 1.62
N GLY A 191 30.13 -2.07 2.41
CA GLY A 191 30.68 -1.45 3.62
C GLY A 191 31.39 -0.12 3.39
N GLU A 192 31.84 0.15 2.16
CA GLU A 192 32.39 1.44 1.74
C GLU A 192 31.33 2.55 1.69
N ASN A 193 30.04 2.20 1.71
CA ASN A 193 28.92 3.13 1.80
C ASN A 193 28.28 3.04 3.19
N PRO A 194 28.16 4.15 3.96
CA PRO A 194 27.64 4.15 5.34
C PRO A 194 26.26 3.49 5.51
N HIS A 195 25.47 3.44 4.42
CA HIS A 195 24.14 2.83 4.42
C HIS A 195 24.09 1.47 3.72
N GLY A 196 25.24 0.91 3.32
CA GLY A 196 25.30 -0.35 2.58
C GLY A 196 24.66 -0.26 1.18
N HIS A 197 24.66 0.92 0.54
CA HIS A 197 24.05 1.10 -0.76
C HIS A 197 25.02 0.86 -1.91
N GLY A 198 24.53 0.16 -2.95
CA GLY A 198 25.16 0.03 -4.26
C GLY A 198 24.11 0.29 -5.34
N ARG A 199 24.03 1.52 -5.87
CA ARG A 199 22.92 1.97 -6.73
C ARG A 199 23.44 2.72 -7.94
N ALA A 200 22.67 2.65 -9.02
CA ALA A 200 22.80 3.51 -10.20
C ALA A 200 21.53 4.34 -10.41
N CYS A 201 21.69 5.57 -10.90
CA CYS A 201 20.59 6.50 -11.18
C CYS A 201 20.70 7.02 -12.61
N HIS A 202 19.60 6.91 -13.36
CA HIS A 202 19.45 7.48 -14.70
C HIS A 202 18.26 8.44 -14.76
N LEU A 203 18.35 9.50 -15.58
CA LEU A 203 17.20 10.36 -15.92
C LEU A 203 16.43 9.75 -17.09
N LEU A 204 15.12 9.77 -16.97
CA LEU A 204 14.20 9.30 -17.99
C LEU A 204 13.20 10.40 -18.33
N LYS A 205 13.14 10.77 -19.60
CA LYS A 205 12.11 11.67 -20.16
C LYS A 205 11.08 10.86 -20.91
N VAL A 206 9.80 11.16 -20.67
CA VAL A 206 8.67 10.50 -21.28
C VAL A 206 7.54 11.49 -21.57
N ALA A 207 6.57 11.10 -22.39
CA ALA A 207 5.39 11.93 -22.60
C ALA A 207 4.44 11.87 -21.39
N PRO A 208 3.75 12.97 -21.07
CA PRO A 208 2.71 12.98 -20.05
C PRO A 208 1.57 12.03 -20.44
N GLY A 209 0.88 11.45 -19.48
CA GLY A 209 -0.20 10.49 -19.70
C GLY A 209 0.26 9.11 -20.15
N GLY A 210 1.53 8.93 -20.52
CA GLY A 210 2.06 7.65 -20.97
C GLY A 210 2.20 6.63 -19.85
N ARG A 211 2.17 5.36 -20.24
CA ARG A 211 2.47 4.21 -19.39
C ARG A 211 3.72 3.53 -19.95
N TYR A 212 4.69 3.30 -19.08
CA TYR A 212 6.01 2.81 -19.50
C TYR A 212 6.43 1.60 -18.71
N ARG A 213 7.13 0.67 -19.37
CA ARG A 213 7.84 -0.43 -18.75
C ARG A 213 9.33 -0.12 -18.73
N VAL A 214 9.94 -0.16 -17.56
CA VAL A 214 11.41 -0.15 -17.40
C VAL A 214 11.84 -1.55 -17.03
N SER A 215 12.87 -2.06 -17.70
CA SER A 215 13.46 -3.36 -17.38
C SER A 215 14.98 -3.31 -17.49
N CYS A 216 15.65 -4.24 -16.80
CA CYS A 216 17.08 -4.50 -16.92
C CYS A 216 17.37 -5.98 -16.66
N LEU A 217 18.56 -6.44 -17.00
CA LEU A 217 19.07 -7.74 -16.57
C LEU A 217 19.86 -7.56 -15.27
N MET A 218 19.65 -8.47 -14.32
CA MET A 218 20.41 -8.54 -13.07
C MET A 218 20.94 -9.94 -12.87
N LYS A 219 22.22 -10.04 -12.41
CA LYS A 219 22.89 -11.27 -11.99
C LYS A 219 23.38 -11.08 -10.56
N THR A 220 23.31 -12.12 -9.73
CA THR A 220 23.75 -12.07 -8.32
C THR A 220 24.75 -13.16 -8.02
N ASP A 221 25.67 -12.89 -7.07
CA ASP A 221 26.64 -13.83 -6.54
C ASP A 221 26.88 -13.56 -5.05
N GLY A 222 26.33 -14.39 -4.20
CA GLY A 222 26.43 -14.30 -2.74
C GLY A 222 25.79 -13.05 -2.12
N VAL A 223 24.81 -12.41 -2.77
CA VAL A 223 24.21 -11.13 -2.31
C VAL A 223 23.43 -11.31 -1.02
N GLU A 224 23.74 -10.51 -0.01
CA GLU A 224 23.04 -10.46 1.28
C GLU A 224 22.68 -9.02 1.69
N PRO A 225 21.41 -8.74 2.03
CA PRO A 225 20.22 -9.55 1.73
C PRO A 225 19.76 -9.35 0.26
N ALA A 226 19.46 -10.41 -0.47
CA ALA A 226 18.94 -10.32 -1.84
C ALA A 226 17.62 -9.50 -1.91
N SER A 227 16.84 -9.47 -0.82
CA SER A 227 15.65 -8.62 -0.68
C SER A 227 15.93 -7.11 -0.66
N GLY A 228 17.21 -6.71 -0.57
CA GLY A 228 17.64 -5.31 -0.69
C GLY A 228 17.70 -4.82 -2.13
N LEU A 229 17.66 -5.72 -3.12
CA LEU A 229 17.67 -5.36 -4.54
C LEU A 229 16.33 -4.72 -4.96
N LEU A 230 16.41 -3.62 -5.70
CA LEU A 230 15.27 -2.84 -6.16
C LEU A 230 15.49 -2.29 -7.57
N LEU A 231 14.41 -2.25 -8.36
CA LEU A 231 14.24 -1.41 -9.53
C LEU A 231 13.13 -0.41 -9.22
N GLN A 232 13.43 0.89 -9.28
CA GLN A 232 12.52 1.95 -8.82
C GLN A 232 12.44 3.10 -9.81
N VAL A 233 11.27 3.76 -9.86
CA VAL A 233 11.07 5.01 -10.58
C VAL A 233 10.54 6.06 -9.62
N TYR A 234 11.18 7.22 -9.61
CA TYR A 234 10.82 8.40 -8.81
C TYR A 234 10.48 9.58 -9.70
N GLY A 235 9.48 10.35 -9.31
CA GLY A 235 9.30 11.70 -9.85
C GLY A 235 10.44 12.62 -9.41
N MET A 236 10.61 13.73 -10.10
CA MET A 236 11.61 14.76 -9.74
C MET A 236 11.30 15.44 -8.39
N ASP A 237 10.06 15.32 -7.92
CA ASP A 237 9.63 15.72 -6.56
C ASP A 237 10.08 14.77 -5.45
N GLY A 238 10.83 13.71 -5.78
CA GLY A 238 11.32 12.72 -4.83
C GLY A 238 10.28 11.67 -4.42
N GLN A 239 9.06 11.73 -4.98
CA GLN A 239 8.03 10.72 -4.68
C GLN A 239 8.25 9.44 -5.48
N SER A 240 8.19 8.30 -4.80
CA SER A 240 8.24 6.98 -5.44
C SER A 240 6.97 6.75 -6.26
N VAL A 241 7.13 6.51 -7.55
CA VAL A 241 6.04 6.13 -8.46
C VAL A 241 5.87 4.62 -8.48
N VAL A 242 6.98 3.89 -8.55
CA VAL A 242 7.00 2.43 -8.45
C VAL A 242 8.31 1.97 -7.82
N ALA A 243 8.22 0.95 -6.96
CA ALA A 243 9.37 0.25 -6.39
C ALA A 243 9.15 -1.26 -6.54
N ARG A 244 9.92 -1.90 -7.41
CA ARG A 244 9.87 -3.35 -7.62
C ARG A 244 11.01 -4.02 -6.88
N ARG A 245 10.68 -4.93 -5.96
CA ARG A 245 11.62 -5.90 -5.41
C ARG A 245 11.61 -7.11 -6.32
N PRO A 246 12.69 -7.39 -7.06
CA PRO A 246 12.77 -8.63 -7.81
C PRO A 246 12.88 -9.81 -6.83
N ASN A 247 12.27 -10.94 -7.17
CA ASN A 247 12.40 -12.15 -6.37
C ASN A 247 13.69 -12.88 -6.75
N LEU A 248 14.83 -12.18 -6.63
CA LEU A 248 16.14 -12.77 -6.86
C LEU A 248 16.64 -13.46 -5.58
N VAL A 249 17.42 -14.54 -5.76
CA VAL A 249 18.11 -15.24 -4.68
C VAL A 249 19.56 -14.76 -4.57
N ALA A 250 20.26 -15.18 -3.52
CA ALA A 250 21.62 -14.73 -3.23
C ALA A 250 22.60 -14.95 -4.40
N THR A 251 22.47 -16.08 -5.10
CA THR A 251 23.26 -16.41 -6.30
C THR A 251 22.32 -16.87 -7.41
N GLN A 252 22.29 -16.13 -8.51
CA GLN A 252 21.40 -16.37 -9.64
C GLN A 252 22.00 -15.78 -10.91
N ASP A 253 21.83 -16.47 -12.03
CA ASP A 253 22.25 -15.99 -13.33
C ASP A 253 21.33 -14.89 -13.87
N TRP A 254 21.73 -14.25 -14.97
CA TRP A 254 21.05 -13.14 -15.59
C TRP A 254 19.55 -13.34 -15.67
N THR A 255 18.82 -12.49 -14.99
CA THR A 255 17.36 -12.53 -14.91
C THR A 255 16.80 -11.15 -15.21
N ARG A 256 15.78 -11.09 -16.06
CA ARG A 256 15.09 -9.83 -16.38
C ARG A 256 14.23 -9.39 -15.22
N VAL A 257 14.50 -8.17 -14.77
CA VAL A 257 13.72 -7.45 -13.76
C VAL A 257 12.98 -6.31 -14.44
N GLU A 258 11.69 -6.16 -14.14
CA GLU A 258 10.89 -5.10 -14.75
C GLU A 258 9.92 -4.44 -13.77
N CYS A 259 9.58 -3.19 -14.04
CA CYS A 259 8.49 -2.48 -13.41
C CYS A 259 7.73 -1.63 -14.43
N THR A 260 6.44 -1.40 -14.18
CA THR A 260 5.59 -0.56 -15.04
C THR A 260 5.06 0.60 -14.21
N PHE A 261 5.08 1.80 -14.78
CA PHE A 261 4.56 3.00 -14.13
C PHE A 261 3.73 3.86 -15.09
N ASN A 262 2.87 4.71 -14.51
CA ASN A 262 2.11 5.72 -15.23
C ASN A 262 2.77 7.08 -14.98
N ALA A 263 3.06 7.82 -16.06
CA ALA A 263 3.66 9.15 -15.96
C ALA A 263 2.69 10.20 -15.38
N ALA A 264 1.38 9.95 -15.44
CA ALA A 264 0.34 10.94 -15.11
C ALA A 264 0.62 12.26 -15.86
N GLY A 265 0.64 13.41 -15.18
CA GLY A 265 0.99 14.70 -15.78
C GLY A 265 2.50 15.02 -15.79
N LYS A 266 3.38 14.08 -15.43
CA LYS A 266 4.83 14.29 -15.31
C LYS A 266 5.57 13.83 -16.57
N THR A 267 6.73 14.45 -16.84
CA THR A 267 7.58 14.16 -18.00
C THR A 267 8.96 13.65 -17.63
N ASP A 268 9.42 13.94 -16.42
CA ASP A 268 10.79 13.69 -15.99
C ASP A 268 10.82 12.81 -14.75
N PHE A 269 11.65 11.76 -14.82
CA PHE A 269 11.76 10.75 -13.79
C PHE A 269 13.21 10.36 -13.52
N ARG A 270 13.47 9.81 -12.32
CA ARG A 270 14.70 9.12 -11.97
C ARG A 270 14.44 7.62 -11.91
N VAL A 271 15.23 6.86 -12.65
CA VAL A 271 15.25 5.39 -12.59
C VAL A 271 16.43 4.97 -11.72
N TYR A 272 16.15 4.18 -10.69
CA TYR A 272 17.16 3.60 -9.81
C TYR A 272 17.15 2.09 -9.95
N ALA A 273 18.36 1.51 -10.08
CA ALA A 273 18.56 0.08 -9.94
C ALA A 273 19.72 -0.18 -8.98
N GLY A 274 19.58 -1.17 -8.09
CA GLY A 274 20.63 -1.47 -7.13
C GLY A 274 20.15 -2.11 -5.84
N ILE A 275 21.04 -2.12 -4.83
CA ILE A 275 20.79 -2.64 -3.49
C ILE A 275 20.72 -1.52 -2.46
N TRP A 276 19.79 -1.69 -1.49
CA TRP A 276 19.65 -0.84 -0.30
C TRP A 276 19.96 -1.69 0.94
N GLY A 277 21.04 -1.35 1.65
CA GLY A 277 21.46 -2.06 2.86
C GLY A 277 22.10 -3.41 2.57
N GLY A 278 22.90 -3.50 1.49
CA GLY A 278 23.73 -4.66 1.18
C GLY A 278 24.79 -4.88 2.24
N LYS A 279 25.11 -6.14 2.52
CA LYS A 279 26.10 -6.56 3.53
C LYS A 279 27.24 -7.37 2.92
N ALA A 280 26.92 -8.25 1.97
CA ALA A 280 27.88 -9.16 1.34
C ALA A 280 27.50 -9.48 -0.12
N GLY A 281 28.42 -10.11 -0.83
CA GLY A 281 28.26 -10.53 -2.21
C GLY A 281 28.40 -9.41 -3.22
N ARG A 282 28.05 -9.71 -4.47
CA ARG A 282 28.10 -8.80 -5.60
C ARG A 282 26.95 -9.06 -6.56
N PHE A 283 26.57 -8.04 -7.32
CA PHE A 283 25.59 -8.19 -8.40
C PHE A 283 25.98 -7.33 -9.59
N TRP A 284 25.42 -7.67 -10.72
CA TRP A 284 25.61 -6.95 -11.98
C TRP A 284 24.28 -6.49 -12.53
N ILE A 285 24.30 -5.36 -13.21
CA ILE A 285 23.15 -4.78 -13.92
C ILE A 285 23.57 -4.53 -15.37
N ASP A 286 22.66 -4.85 -16.31
CA ASP A 286 22.92 -4.71 -17.75
C ASP A 286 21.60 -4.56 -18.54
N ASP A 287 21.68 -4.24 -19.83
CA ASP A 287 20.59 -4.27 -20.84
C ASP A 287 19.30 -3.58 -20.36
N PHE A 288 19.42 -2.28 -19.99
CA PHE A 288 18.24 -1.49 -19.69
C PHE A 288 17.38 -1.26 -20.93
N LYS A 289 16.06 -1.40 -20.75
CA LYS A 289 15.06 -1.10 -21.78
C LYS A 289 13.94 -0.27 -21.20
N VAL A 290 13.44 0.67 -22.00
CA VAL A 290 12.20 1.40 -21.69
C VAL A 290 11.26 1.23 -22.86
N GLU A 291 10.06 0.72 -22.59
CA GLU A 291 9.05 0.43 -23.58
C GLU A 291 7.81 1.28 -23.36
N ASP A 292 7.29 1.87 -24.43
CA ASP A 292 6.01 2.56 -24.43
C ASP A 292 4.87 1.53 -24.42
N MET A 293 4.00 1.61 -23.42
CA MET A 293 2.84 0.74 -23.23
C MET A 293 1.51 1.43 -23.59
N GLY A 294 1.56 2.59 -24.26
CA GLY A 294 0.41 3.45 -24.56
C GLY A 294 0.10 4.44 -23.44
N CYS A 295 -1.12 4.92 -23.37
CA CYS A 295 -1.57 5.82 -22.31
C CYS A 295 -2.00 5.08 -21.05
N ALA A 296 -1.93 5.78 -19.93
CA ALA A 296 -2.65 5.43 -18.71
C ALA A 296 -4.18 5.50 -18.99
N PRO A 297 -4.96 4.46 -18.70
CA PRO A 297 -6.39 4.47 -18.98
C PRO A 297 -7.11 5.58 -18.20
N PRO A 298 -8.06 6.29 -18.84
CA PRO A 298 -8.85 7.29 -18.17
C PRO A 298 -9.77 6.66 -17.11
N LEU A 299 -9.98 7.40 -16.05
CA LEU A 299 -10.93 7.12 -14.98
C LEU A 299 -12.16 7.98 -15.23
N LEU A 300 -13.24 7.38 -15.68
CA LEU A 300 -14.45 8.07 -16.10
C LEU A 300 -15.55 7.85 -15.04
N ARG A 301 -15.81 8.85 -14.24
CA ARG A 301 -16.88 8.88 -13.26
C ARG A 301 -17.31 10.33 -13.00
N GLU A 302 -18.44 10.49 -12.35
CA GLU A 302 -18.92 11.80 -11.91
C GLU A 302 -17.85 12.56 -11.10
N GLY A 303 -17.69 13.84 -11.39
CA GLY A 303 -16.69 14.72 -10.75
C GLY A 303 -15.28 14.60 -11.31
N LEU A 304 -15.02 13.78 -12.34
CA LEU A 304 -13.74 13.70 -13.05
C LEU A 304 -13.93 14.10 -14.51
N SER A 305 -13.17 15.08 -14.97
CA SER A 305 -13.24 15.61 -16.34
C SER A 305 -12.44 14.75 -17.34
N PHE A 306 -12.85 14.87 -18.60
CA PHE A 306 -12.11 14.43 -19.77
C PHE A 306 -12.22 15.57 -20.81
N ASP A 307 -11.22 16.44 -20.83
CA ASP A 307 -11.22 17.68 -21.61
C ASP A 307 -10.30 17.54 -22.82
N VAL A 308 -10.81 17.82 -24.01
CA VAL A 308 -10.08 17.78 -25.26
C VAL A 308 -9.98 19.19 -25.85
N ARG A 309 -8.78 19.57 -26.28
CA ARG A 309 -8.50 20.88 -26.89
C ARG A 309 -7.68 20.71 -28.16
N ASP A 310 -7.90 21.55 -29.16
CA ASP A 310 -6.99 21.73 -30.28
C ASP A 310 -5.65 22.29 -29.75
N ALA A 311 -4.54 21.63 -30.08
CA ALA A 311 -3.22 21.99 -29.54
C ALA A 311 -2.72 23.34 -30.02
N ARG A 312 -3.11 23.75 -31.22
CA ARG A 312 -2.65 25.01 -31.85
C ARG A 312 -3.49 26.20 -31.41
N THR A 313 -4.82 26.06 -31.35
CA THR A 313 -5.75 27.16 -31.10
C THR A 313 -6.20 27.27 -29.65
N GLY A 314 -6.04 26.18 -28.85
CA GLY A 314 -6.59 26.05 -27.51
C GLY A 314 -8.11 25.87 -27.46
N ALA A 315 -8.77 25.80 -28.61
CA ALA A 315 -10.23 25.65 -28.69
C ALA A 315 -10.69 24.33 -28.06
N LYS A 316 -11.67 24.39 -27.17
CA LYS A 316 -12.26 23.21 -26.54
C LYS A 316 -13.16 22.45 -27.51
N LEU A 317 -12.99 21.13 -27.58
CA LEU A 317 -13.84 20.20 -28.29
C LEU A 317 -14.95 19.69 -27.36
N ARG A 318 -16.11 19.34 -27.93
CA ARG A 318 -17.31 18.92 -27.19
C ARG A 318 -17.54 17.42 -27.33
N ALA A 319 -17.66 16.73 -26.22
CA ALA A 319 -18.08 15.32 -26.19
C ALA A 319 -19.48 15.17 -26.82
N GLY A 320 -19.68 14.13 -27.60
CA GLY A 320 -20.91 13.86 -28.34
C GLY A 320 -21.10 14.69 -29.63
N VAL A 321 -20.20 15.65 -29.90
CA VAL A 321 -20.22 16.48 -31.13
C VAL A 321 -18.92 16.32 -31.92
N ASP A 322 -17.78 16.48 -31.25
CA ASP A 322 -16.46 16.42 -31.89
C ASP A 322 -15.78 15.06 -31.64
N TYR A 323 -16.09 14.42 -30.51
CA TYR A 323 -15.55 13.12 -30.13
C TYR A 323 -16.52 12.32 -29.23
N GLU A 324 -16.29 11.00 -29.14
CA GLU A 324 -16.96 10.13 -28.17
C GLU A 324 -16.08 9.97 -26.93
N LEU A 325 -16.70 10.03 -25.73
CA LEU A 325 -15.99 9.65 -24.51
C LEU A 325 -15.52 8.20 -24.62
N PRO A 326 -14.25 7.88 -24.31
CA PRO A 326 -13.80 6.50 -24.33
C PRO A 326 -14.56 5.66 -23.30
N PRO A 327 -14.84 4.38 -23.58
CA PRO A 327 -15.44 3.50 -22.60
C PRO A 327 -14.49 3.26 -21.44
N GLN A 328 -15.01 3.11 -20.22
CA GLN A 328 -14.20 2.72 -19.05
C GLN A 328 -13.57 1.34 -19.31
N LYS A 329 -12.25 1.29 -19.43
CA LYS A 329 -11.49 0.05 -19.61
C LYS A 329 -10.87 -0.44 -18.31
N ALA A 330 -10.54 -1.72 -18.25
CA ALA A 330 -9.75 -2.27 -17.17
C ALA A 330 -8.36 -1.61 -17.14
N TRP A 331 -7.86 -1.34 -15.96
CA TRP A 331 -6.62 -0.57 -15.67
C TRP A 331 -5.34 -1.15 -16.27
N ASN A 332 -5.33 -2.43 -16.54
CA ASN A 332 -4.19 -3.15 -17.12
C ASN A 332 -4.24 -3.27 -18.63
N ARG A 333 -5.32 -2.80 -19.27
CA ARG A 333 -5.44 -2.85 -20.72
C ARG A 333 -4.80 -1.62 -21.35
N LYS A 334 -4.22 -1.82 -22.53
CA LYS A 334 -3.70 -0.75 -23.36
C LYS A 334 -4.84 0.19 -23.76
N TRP A 335 -4.63 1.49 -23.54
CA TRP A 335 -5.47 2.55 -24.05
C TRP A 335 -4.57 3.53 -24.79
N ASP A 336 -4.86 3.83 -26.05
CA ASP A 336 -4.02 4.66 -26.89
C ASP A 336 -4.84 5.53 -27.86
N SER A 337 -6.16 5.41 -27.86
CA SER A 337 -7.00 6.16 -28.78
C SER A 337 -8.45 6.24 -28.32
N PHE A 338 -9.15 7.27 -28.81
CA PHE A 338 -10.60 7.42 -28.72
C PHE A 338 -11.17 7.92 -30.05
N ARG A 339 -12.46 7.73 -30.27
CA ARG A 339 -13.13 8.04 -31.54
C ARG A 339 -13.37 9.55 -31.65
N VAL A 340 -13.08 10.13 -32.83
CA VAL A 340 -13.54 11.46 -33.23
C VAL A 340 -14.76 11.33 -34.15
N LEU A 341 -15.67 12.29 -34.06
CA LEU A 341 -16.94 12.24 -34.79
C LEU A 341 -16.82 12.94 -36.14
N PRO A 342 -17.42 12.39 -37.23
CA PRO A 342 -17.47 13.05 -38.50
C PRO A 342 -18.16 14.42 -38.43
N GLY A 343 -17.60 15.41 -39.12
CA GLY A 343 -18.16 16.77 -39.15
C GLY A 343 -17.81 17.64 -37.96
N GLY A 344 -17.16 17.06 -36.91
CA GLY A 344 -16.65 17.82 -35.77
C GLY A 344 -15.38 18.62 -36.08
N ALA A 345 -14.89 19.38 -35.09
CA ALA A 345 -13.68 20.18 -35.20
C ALA A 345 -12.39 19.33 -35.29
N ALA A 346 -12.40 18.11 -34.78
CA ALA A 346 -11.27 17.17 -34.79
C ALA A 346 -11.10 16.49 -36.14
N ARG A 347 -10.42 17.15 -37.07
CA ARG A 347 -10.18 16.64 -38.43
C ARG A 347 -8.87 15.87 -38.51
N GLU A 348 -8.69 15.09 -39.59
CA GLU A 348 -7.46 14.34 -39.86
C GLU A 348 -6.23 15.23 -39.77
N GLY A 349 -5.20 14.76 -39.08
CA GLY A 349 -3.94 15.46 -38.85
C GLY A 349 -3.96 16.53 -37.74
N VAL A 350 -5.12 16.85 -37.14
CA VAL A 350 -5.19 17.81 -36.07
C VAL A 350 -4.50 17.26 -34.81
N GLU A 351 -3.63 18.06 -34.23
CA GLU A 351 -3.01 17.78 -32.95
C GLU A 351 -3.95 18.22 -31.82
N LEU A 352 -4.15 17.35 -30.85
CA LEU A 352 -5.02 17.55 -29.70
C LEU A 352 -4.22 17.47 -28.40
N VAL A 353 -4.66 18.20 -27.41
CA VAL A 353 -4.21 18.09 -26.04
C VAL A 353 -5.38 17.62 -25.18
N VAL A 354 -5.17 16.56 -24.41
CA VAL A 354 -6.21 15.96 -23.57
C VAL A 354 -5.82 16.02 -22.11
N ASP A 355 -6.70 16.58 -21.30
CA ASP A 355 -6.59 16.57 -19.84
C ASP A 355 -7.63 15.59 -19.29
N TYR A 356 -7.20 14.62 -18.50
CA TYR A 356 -8.08 13.61 -17.92
C TYR A 356 -7.54 13.09 -16.58
N TRP A 357 -8.26 12.23 -15.93
CA TRP A 357 -7.87 11.59 -14.69
C TRP A 357 -7.59 10.12 -14.90
N THR A 358 -6.52 9.60 -14.29
CA THR A 358 -6.21 8.16 -14.26
C THR A 358 -6.21 7.65 -12.84
N ALA A 359 -6.39 6.33 -12.68
CA ALA A 359 -6.28 5.72 -11.37
C ALA A 359 -4.87 5.85 -10.80
N THR A 360 -4.78 6.23 -9.54
CA THR A 360 -3.51 6.24 -8.81
C THR A 360 -3.02 4.80 -8.65
N VAL A 361 -1.77 4.56 -9.04
CA VAL A 361 -1.06 3.31 -8.79
C VAL A 361 0.26 3.69 -8.13
N VAL A 362 0.47 3.22 -6.92
CA VAL A 362 1.69 3.45 -6.14
C VAL A 362 2.28 2.12 -5.72
N ALA A 363 3.51 2.11 -5.31
CA ALA A 363 4.30 0.98 -4.81
C ALA A 363 3.68 -0.41 -5.07
N ASN A 364 4.35 -1.28 -5.81
CA ASN A 364 3.90 -2.66 -6.10
C ASN A 364 2.44 -2.81 -6.62
N ALA A 365 1.96 -1.85 -7.40
CA ALA A 365 0.61 -1.81 -7.97
C ALA A 365 -0.54 -1.61 -6.96
N GLN A 366 -0.29 -1.04 -5.80
CA GLN A 366 -1.34 -0.60 -4.87
C GLN A 366 -2.24 0.45 -5.51
N ARG A 367 -3.55 0.33 -5.29
CA ARG A 367 -4.56 1.28 -5.74
C ARG A 367 -5.37 1.76 -4.54
N PRO A 368 -5.14 2.98 -4.08
CA PRO A 368 -5.91 3.55 -2.97
C PRO A 368 -7.34 3.87 -3.38
N CYS A 369 -8.24 3.90 -2.39
CA CYS A 369 -9.58 4.42 -2.55
C CYS A 369 -9.61 5.95 -2.41
N CYS A 370 -10.57 6.59 -3.07
CA CYS A 370 -10.93 7.98 -2.82
C CYS A 370 -11.94 8.05 -1.66
N MET A 371 -11.51 8.48 -0.48
CA MET A 371 -12.36 8.61 0.72
C MET A 371 -13.50 9.64 0.57
N SER A 372 -13.49 10.43 -0.50
CA SER A 372 -14.55 11.39 -0.81
C SER A 372 -15.56 10.88 -1.84
N ALA A 373 -15.33 9.71 -2.46
CA ALA A 373 -16.24 9.16 -3.45
C ALA A 373 -17.48 8.55 -2.78
N PRO A 374 -18.73 8.98 -3.12
CA PRO A 374 -19.95 8.41 -2.54
C PRO A 374 -20.05 6.89 -2.76
N ALA A 375 -19.69 6.41 -3.94
CA ALA A 375 -19.72 4.99 -4.31
C ALA A 375 -18.86 4.10 -3.39
N LEU A 376 -17.82 4.64 -2.72
CA LEU A 376 -17.04 3.90 -1.73
C LEU A 376 -17.92 3.49 -0.53
N TYR A 377 -18.81 4.37 -0.09
CA TYR A 377 -19.68 4.12 1.06
C TYR A 377 -20.87 3.24 0.68
N ASP A 378 -21.32 3.26 -0.57
CA ASP A 378 -22.30 2.30 -1.10
C ASP A 378 -21.70 0.89 -1.12
N TYR A 379 -20.45 0.77 -1.57
CA TYR A 379 -19.69 -0.47 -1.48
C TYR A 379 -19.56 -0.94 -0.02
N TYR A 380 -19.23 -0.05 0.92
CA TYR A 380 -19.10 -0.42 2.34
C TYR A 380 -20.43 -0.90 2.92
N ARG A 381 -21.57 -0.29 2.58
CA ARG A 381 -22.91 -0.74 3.03
C ARG A 381 -23.24 -2.15 2.51
N THR A 382 -23.05 -2.38 1.21
CA THR A 382 -23.25 -3.70 0.59
C THR A 382 -22.33 -4.75 1.21
N SER A 383 -21.08 -4.39 1.40
CA SER A 383 -20.04 -5.24 1.98
C SER A 383 -20.33 -5.58 3.45
N ALA A 384 -20.77 -4.61 4.27
CA ALA A 384 -21.12 -4.87 5.67
C ALA A 384 -22.27 -5.88 5.80
N ALA A 385 -23.33 -5.74 4.97
CA ALA A 385 -24.41 -6.70 4.92
C ALA A 385 -23.93 -8.11 4.53
N ALA A 386 -23.05 -8.19 3.54
CA ALA A 386 -22.45 -9.46 3.09
C ALA A 386 -21.58 -10.12 4.17
N VAL A 387 -20.77 -9.36 4.90
CA VAL A 387 -19.96 -9.86 6.01
C VAL A 387 -20.83 -10.33 7.17
N LYS A 388 -21.90 -9.58 7.47
CA LYS A 388 -22.92 -9.97 8.48
C LYS A 388 -23.57 -11.29 8.11
N GLU A 389 -24.00 -11.44 6.85
CA GLU A 389 -24.60 -12.69 6.34
C GLU A 389 -23.61 -13.86 6.46
N ALA A 390 -22.36 -13.67 6.04
CA ALA A 390 -21.37 -14.74 5.96
C ALA A 390 -20.86 -15.21 7.33
N LEU A 391 -20.66 -14.28 8.28
CA LEU A 391 -19.90 -14.55 9.52
C LEU A 391 -20.61 -14.11 10.79
N ASP A 392 -21.50 -13.13 10.74
CA ASP A 392 -22.11 -12.46 11.90
C ASP A 392 -21.11 -12.09 13.02
N PRO A 393 -20.01 -11.42 12.70
CA PRO A 393 -18.91 -11.27 13.65
C PRO A 393 -19.24 -10.22 14.73
N ARG A 394 -18.75 -10.45 15.96
CA ARG A 394 -18.81 -9.45 17.04
C ARG A 394 -17.66 -8.45 16.93
N LYS A 395 -16.49 -8.91 16.47
CA LYS A 395 -15.30 -8.10 16.25
C LYS A 395 -15.04 -7.90 14.77
N TRP A 396 -14.75 -6.67 14.38
CA TRP A 396 -14.48 -6.25 13.00
C TRP A 396 -13.14 -5.53 12.96
N PHE A 397 -12.36 -5.76 11.94
CA PHE A 397 -11.06 -5.10 11.79
C PHE A 397 -10.98 -4.30 10.49
N LEU A 398 -10.64 -3.02 10.58
CA LEU A 398 -10.50 -2.10 9.46
C LEU A 398 -9.04 -2.06 8.99
N SER A 399 -8.82 -2.43 7.73
CA SER A 399 -7.50 -2.39 7.09
C SER A 399 -7.24 -1.00 6.50
N MET A 400 -6.99 -0.02 7.37
CA MET A 400 -6.79 1.38 7.02
C MET A 400 -5.31 1.79 7.02
N ASP A 401 -4.43 0.81 6.80
CA ASP A 401 -2.99 0.94 6.78
C ASP A 401 -2.48 1.51 5.44
N GLU A 402 -1.31 2.12 5.50
CA GLU A 402 -0.48 2.51 4.36
C GLU A 402 -1.22 3.23 3.22
N ILE A 403 -2.03 4.25 3.57
CA ILE A 403 -2.77 5.05 2.59
C ILE A 403 -1.79 5.97 1.85
N ARG A 404 -1.15 5.46 0.80
CA ARG A 404 -0.03 6.11 0.11
C ARG A 404 -0.41 7.12 -0.97
N ALA A 405 -1.67 7.36 -1.22
CA ALA A 405 -2.12 8.41 -2.13
C ALA A 405 -3.55 8.85 -1.79
N GLY A 406 -3.86 10.10 -2.04
CA GLY A 406 -5.18 10.66 -1.80
C GLY A 406 -5.18 12.18 -1.76
N GLY A 407 -6.37 12.76 -1.64
CA GLY A 407 -6.53 14.20 -1.55
C GLY A 407 -6.36 14.95 -2.88
N THR A 408 -6.09 14.28 -4.00
CA THR A 408 -5.70 14.91 -5.28
C THR A 408 -6.86 15.17 -6.23
N CYS A 409 -7.92 14.37 -6.19
CA CYS A 409 -9.03 14.49 -7.13
C CYS A 409 -10.00 15.64 -6.78
N PRO A 410 -10.82 16.12 -7.75
CA PRO A 410 -11.76 17.23 -7.52
C PRO A 410 -12.72 17.00 -6.36
N LEU A 411 -13.22 15.78 -6.16
CA LEU A 411 -14.09 15.43 -5.04
C LEU A 411 -13.41 15.64 -3.68
N CYS A 412 -12.11 15.30 -3.58
CA CYS A 412 -11.33 15.55 -2.37
C CYS A 412 -11.06 17.04 -2.17
N GLN A 413 -10.73 17.77 -3.26
CA GLN A 413 -10.43 19.21 -3.21
C GLN A 413 -11.67 20.03 -2.86
N ALA A 414 -12.84 19.68 -3.41
CA ALA A 414 -14.10 20.37 -3.15
C ALA A 414 -14.54 20.32 -1.67
N ARG A 415 -14.04 19.33 -0.91
CA ARG A 415 -14.31 19.26 0.53
C ARG A 415 -13.49 20.25 1.36
N GLY A 416 -12.38 20.78 0.84
CA GLY A 416 -11.48 21.67 1.59
C GLY A 416 -10.82 21.01 2.82
N LEU A 417 -10.81 19.67 2.89
CA LEU A 417 -10.30 18.90 4.04
C LEU A 417 -8.91 18.34 3.73
N ASP A 418 -8.01 18.38 4.70
CA ASP A 418 -6.76 17.65 4.65
C ASP A 418 -6.96 16.13 4.79
N MET A 419 -5.90 15.36 4.69
CA MET A 419 -5.97 13.90 4.76
C MET A 419 -6.35 13.38 6.16
N ALA A 420 -6.01 14.11 7.22
CA ALA A 420 -6.38 13.76 8.59
C ALA A 420 -7.91 13.84 8.78
N HIS A 421 -8.53 14.92 8.35
CA HIS A 421 -9.99 15.09 8.40
C HIS A 421 -10.72 14.13 7.46
N GLN A 422 -10.17 13.86 6.26
CA GLN A 422 -10.75 12.87 5.36
C GLN A 422 -10.70 11.45 5.95
N LEU A 423 -9.60 11.07 6.59
CA LEU A 423 -9.45 9.79 7.28
C LEU A 423 -10.41 9.68 8.47
N GLY A 424 -10.48 10.71 9.30
CA GLY A 424 -11.39 10.77 10.45
C GLY A 424 -12.85 10.59 10.03
N ALA A 425 -13.29 11.33 8.99
CA ALA A 425 -14.63 11.22 8.44
C ALA A 425 -14.89 9.82 7.83
N CYS A 426 -13.89 9.23 7.16
CA CYS A 426 -14.01 7.89 6.59
C CYS A 426 -14.18 6.83 7.67
N LEU A 427 -13.33 6.82 8.70
CA LEU A 427 -13.43 5.89 9.83
C LEU A 427 -14.73 6.04 10.61
N THR A 428 -15.21 7.27 10.81
CA THR A 428 -16.51 7.53 11.44
C THR A 428 -17.64 6.88 10.64
N ARG A 429 -17.68 7.10 9.32
CA ARG A 429 -18.72 6.48 8.46
C ARG A 429 -18.59 4.96 8.37
N GLN A 430 -17.39 4.40 8.32
CA GLN A 430 -17.17 2.95 8.38
C GLN A 430 -17.74 2.37 9.67
N ARG A 431 -17.45 3.01 10.81
CA ARG A 431 -18.00 2.63 12.11
C ARG A 431 -19.53 2.67 12.11
N GLU A 432 -20.13 3.74 11.63
CA GLU A 432 -21.59 3.89 11.55
C GLU A 432 -22.23 2.78 10.69
N ILE A 433 -21.64 2.47 9.55
CA ILE A 433 -22.10 1.40 8.67
C ILE A 433 -22.03 0.02 9.37
N ILE A 434 -20.94 -0.29 10.05
CA ILE A 434 -20.82 -1.54 10.80
C ILE A 434 -21.85 -1.58 11.93
N LYS A 435 -21.96 -0.48 12.70
CA LYS A 435 -22.94 -0.39 13.80
C LYS A 435 -24.40 -0.47 13.34
N SER A 436 -24.69 -0.09 12.11
CA SER A 436 -26.06 -0.24 11.54
C SER A 436 -26.44 -1.70 11.30
N VAL A 437 -25.50 -2.59 11.02
CA VAL A 437 -25.74 -4.03 10.84
C VAL A 437 -25.45 -4.85 12.09
N ARG A 438 -24.58 -4.35 12.98
CA ARG A 438 -24.19 -4.98 14.25
C ARG A 438 -23.98 -3.90 15.32
N PRO A 439 -25.00 -3.48 16.06
CA PRO A 439 -24.92 -2.36 17.02
C PRO A 439 -23.88 -2.56 18.14
N ASP A 440 -23.68 -3.80 18.59
CA ASP A 440 -22.71 -4.19 19.62
C ASP A 440 -21.31 -4.52 19.08
N ALA A 441 -21.05 -4.32 17.77
CA ALA A 441 -19.77 -4.61 17.16
C ALA A 441 -18.61 -3.87 17.86
N GLN A 442 -17.52 -4.58 18.13
CA GLN A 442 -16.24 -4.02 18.54
C GLN A 442 -15.37 -3.85 17.29
N ILE A 443 -14.81 -2.67 17.06
CA ILE A 443 -14.14 -2.32 15.82
C ILE A 443 -12.68 -1.98 16.10
N TYR A 444 -11.79 -2.68 15.41
CA TYR A 444 -10.33 -2.51 15.46
C TYR A 444 -9.85 -1.81 14.19
N VAL A 445 -8.71 -1.15 14.27
CA VAL A 445 -8.05 -0.50 13.14
C VAL A 445 -6.54 -0.50 13.29
N TRP A 446 -5.79 -0.64 12.19
CA TRP A 446 -4.34 -0.47 12.20
C TRP A 446 -3.95 0.96 12.61
N SER A 447 -2.89 1.08 13.39
CA SER A 447 -2.47 2.34 14.02
C SER A 447 -1.78 3.32 13.08
N ASP A 448 -1.12 2.86 12.04
CA ASP A 448 -0.04 3.59 11.35
C ASP A 448 -0.46 4.95 10.77
N MET A 449 -1.65 5.04 10.16
CA MET A 449 -2.17 6.31 9.62
C MET A 449 -2.74 7.24 10.70
N LEU A 450 -2.76 6.78 11.96
CA LEU A 450 -3.22 7.49 13.16
C LEU A 450 -2.08 7.76 14.16
N ASP A 451 -0.87 7.25 13.89
CA ASP A 451 0.26 7.24 14.81
C ASP A 451 1.32 8.26 14.39
N PRO A 452 1.55 9.33 15.17
CA PRO A 452 2.57 10.34 14.86
C PRO A 452 4.00 9.79 14.91
N ALA A 453 4.23 8.68 15.59
CA ALA A 453 5.52 8.01 15.61
C ALA A 453 5.72 7.06 14.42
N HIS A 454 4.73 6.94 13.53
CA HIS A 454 4.74 6.05 12.36
C HIS A 454 4.41 6.81 11.07
N ASN A 455 3.20 6.70 10.52
CA ASN A 455 2.84 7.22 9.19
C ASN A 455 1.95 8.48 9.23
N ALA A 456 1.46 8.89 10.42
CA ALA A 456 0.57 10.04 10.54
C ALA A 456 1.34 11.37 10.56
N HIS A 457 1.95 11.71 9.43
CA HIS A 457 2.76 12.92 9.27
C HIS A 457 2.48 13.62 7.93
N ASP A 458 3.13 14.77 7.70
CA ASP A 458 3.02 15.55 6.48
C ASP A 458 3.60 14.82 5.28
N ASN A 459 3.01 15.06 4.11
CA ASN A 459 3.52 14.61 2.82
C ASN A 459 3.82 13.10 2.74
N TYR A 460 2.97 12.29 3.38
CA TYR A 460 3.11 10.84 3.30
C TYR A 460 2.86 10.35 1.87
N PHE A 461 3.92 9.92 1.20
CA PHE A 461 3.91 9.49 -0.21
C PHE A 461 3.17 10.50 -1.14
N ALA A 462 2.29 10.02 -2.03
CA ALA A 462 1.52 10.84 -2.96
C ALA A 462 0.21 11.40 -2.36
N CYS A 463 0.10 11.52 -1.05
CA CYS A 463 -1.03 12.18 -0.38
C CYS A 463 -0.86 13.70 -0.43
N LYS A 464 -1.96 14.41 -0.66
CA LYS A 464 -1.97 15.88 -0.61
C LYS A 464 -2.39 16.35 0.78
N GLY A 465 -1.46 16.97 1.50
CA GLY A 465 -1.66 17.45 2.87
C GLY A 465 -1.13 16.49 3.93
N THR A 466 -1.68 16.58 5.13
CA THR A 466 -1.17 15.90 6.33
C THR A 466 -2.11 14.85 6.87
N PHE A 467 -1.56 13.80 7.48
CA PHE A 467 -2.27 12.91 8.38
C PHE A 467 -2.09 13.26 9.86
N ALA A 468 -1.23 14.24 10.17
CA ALA A 468 -1.03 14.69 11.55
C ALA A 468 -2.36 15.20 12.16
N GLY A 469 -2.63 14.80 13.41
CA GLY A 469 -3.89 15.14 14.09
C GLY A 469 -5.05 14.15 13.82
N SER A 470 -4.92 13.20 12.91
CA SER A 470 -5.98 12.21 12.59
C SER A 470 -6.47 11.43 13.81
N TRP A 471 -5.61 11.17 14.77
CA TRP A 471 -5.90 10.48 16.04
C TRP A 471 -6.95 11.17 16.93
N ASP A 472 -7.13 12.48 16.78
CA ASP A 472 -8.15 13.24 17.52
C ASP A 472 -9.49 13.35 16.77
N LEU A 473 -9.52 12.93 15.50
CA LEU A 473 -10.67 13.06 14.60
C LEU A 473 -11.48 11.76 14.45
N ILE A 474 -11.13 10.70 15.19
CA ILE A 474 -11.77 9.39 15.09
C ILE A 474 -12.59 9.04 16.35
N PRO A 475 -13.61 8.17 16.22
CA PRO A 475 -14.40 7.69 17.35
C PRO A 475 -13.55 7.01 18.42
N LYS A 476 -13.78 7.32 19.70
CA LYS A 476 -13.00 6.81 20.83
C LYS A 476 -13.29 5.35 21.22
N ASP A 477 -14.33 4.76 20.67
CA ASP A 477 -14.68 3.34 20.86
C ASP A 477 -13.97 2.39 19.88
N LEU A 478 -13.13 2.91 18.97
CA LEU A 478 -12.22 2.10 18.17
C LEU A 478 -11.07 1.54 19.01
N VAL A 479 -10.66 0.31 18.74
CA VAL A 479 -9.45 -0.30 19.31
C VAL A 479 -8.30 -0.12 18.32
N ILE A 480 -7.21 0.48 18.78
CA ILE A 480 -6.05 0.79 17.93
C ILE A 480 -5.04 -0.35 18.00
N SER A 481 -4.83 -1.04 16.89
CA SER A 481 -3.86 -2.15 16.79
C SER A 481 -2.51 -1.63 16.31
N CYS A 482 -1.55 -1.55 17.26
CA CYS A 482 -0.20 -1.01 17.02
C CYS A 482 0.72 -2.10 16.47
N TRP A 483 1.48 -1.80 15.39
CA TRP A 483 2.34 -2.78 14.74
C TRP A 483 3.79 -2.34 14.48
N TYR A 484 4.14 -1.07 14.73
CA TYR A 484 5.51 -0.59 14.54
C TYR A 484 6.37 -0.87 15.77
N GLY A 485 7.02 -2.04 15.82
CA GLY A 485 7.77 -2.53 16.98
C GLY A 485 8.86 -1.60 17.50
N LYS A 486 9.51 -0.82 16.62
CA LYS A 486 10.55 0.15 17.04
C LYS A 486 10.00 1.33 17.85
N LYS A 487 8.70 1.59 17.77
CA LYS A 487 8.02 2.71 18.43
C LYS A 487 6.91 2.28 19.39
N ARG A 488 6.77 0.97 19.67
CA ARG A 488 5.72 0.42 20.54
C ARG A 488 5.59 1.15 21.87
N ASP A 489 6.73 1.51 22.48
CA ASP A 489 6.80 2.15 23.80
C ASP A 489 6.39 3.64 23.78
N ILE A 490 6.20 4.19 22.59
CA ILE A 490 5.65 5.54 22.35
C ILE A 490 4.20 5.42 21.89
N SER A 491 3.93 4.57 20.89
CA SER A 491 2.65 4.46 20.20
C SER A 491 1.52 3.97 21.11
N MET A 492 1.72 2.88 21.86
CA MET A 492 0.66 2.34 22.73
C MET A 492 0.26 3.30 23.87
N PRO A 493 1.20 3.88 24.66
CA PRO A 493 0.86 4.89 25.64
C PRO A 493 0.18 6.12 25.04
N PHE A 494 0.65 6.60 23.87
CA PHE A 494 0.07 7.74 23.18
C PHE A 494 -1.43 7.58 22.92
N PHE A 495 -1.88 6.42 22.45
CA PHE A 495 -3.29 6.15 22.23
C PHE A 495 -4.06 5.91 23.54
N ALA A 496 -3.47 5.21 24.49
CA ALA A 496 -4.09 4.96 25.80
C ALA A 496 -4.38 6.26 26.57
N GLU A 497 -3.44 7.21 26.58
CA GLU A 497 -3.59 8.54 27.18
C GLU A 497 -4.72 9.36 26.53
N ARG A 498 -4.99 9.12 25.25
CA ARG A 498 -6.10 9.74 24.49
C ARG A 498 -7.43 9.02 24.66
N GLY A 499 -7.49 8.03 25.54
CA GLY A 499 -8.71 7.31 25.90
C GLY A 499 -9.05 6.13 24.99
N PHE A 500 -8.18 5.74 24.07
CA PHE A 500 -8.37 4.55 23.25
C PHE A 500 -8.03 3.26 24.00
N ARG A 501 -8.66 2.17 23.61
CA ARG A 501 -8.16 0.82 23.86
C ARG A 501 -7.10 0.50 22.83
N THR A 502 -6.09 -0.28 23.20
CA THR A 502 -4.98 -0.64 22.32
C THR A 502 -4.80 -2.15 22.24
N GLN A 503 -4.24 -2.63 21.13
CA GLN A 503 -3.81 -4.01 20.92
C GLN A 503 -2.43 -3.98 20.27
N ALA A 504 -1.57 -4.96 20.57
CA ALA A 504 -0.27 -5.13 19.93
C ALA A 504 -0.32 -6.17 18.81
N ALA A 505 0.12 -5.82 17.59
CA ALA A 505 0.46 -6.77 16.54
C ALA A 505 1.97 -7.05 16.62
N ALA A 506 2.33 -8.12 17.32
CA ALA A 506 3.65 -8.27 17.93
C ALA A 506 4.68 -9.02 17.08
N TYR A 507 4.28 -10.09 16.39
CA TYR A 507 5.21 -10.87 15.57
C TYR A 507 5.35 -10.25 14.17
N TYR A 508 6.55 -10.29 13.61
CA TYR A 508 6.83 -9.71 12.30
C TYR A 508 7.79 -10.60 11.48
N ASP A 509 7.45 -11.89 11.36
CA ASP A 509 8.19 -12.88 10.57
C ASP A 509 9.67 -13.09 10.99
N ALA A 510 10.01 -12.78 12.25
CA ALA A 510 11.33 -13.01 12.82
C ALA A 510 11.61 -14.51 13.01
N ASP A 511 12.85 -14.86 13.32
CA ASP A 511 13.25 -16.25 13.57
C ASP A 511 13.19 -16.59 15.08
N ASP A 512 12.84 -15.61 15.93
CA ASP A 512 12.66 -15.70 17.37
C ASP A 512 11.43 -14.92 17.87
N LEU A 513 11.20 -14.94 19.19
CA LEU A 513 10.11 -14.23 19.86
C LEU A 513 10.55 -13.02 20.69
N ASP A 514 11.78 -12.54 20.56
CA ASP A 514 12.29 -11.42 21.37
C ASP A 514 11.47 -10.14 21.13
N GLY A 515 11.10 -9.88 19.87
CA GLY A 515 10.16 -8.81 19.54
C GLY A 515 8.80 -8.96 20.23
N CYS A 516 8.28 -10.18 20.33
CA CYS A 516 7.01 -10.47 21.00
C CYS A 516 7.11 -10.28 22.52
N ARG A 517 8.22 -10.68 23.14
CA ARG A 517 8.49 -10.42 24.59
C ARG A 517 8.48 -8.92 24.89
N ALA A 518 9.17 -8.15 24.03
CA ALA A 518 9.20 -6.70 24.20
C ALA A 518 7.82 -6.04 24.03
N TRP A 519 6.99 -6.51 23.09
CA TRP A 519 5.60 -6.07 22.96
C TRP A 519 4.77 -6.46 24.19
N LEU A 520 4.92 -7.67 24.72
CA LEU A 520 4.21 -8.15 25.90
C LEU A 520 4.47 -7.26 27.11
N GLU A 521 5.72 -6.85 27.34
CA GLU A 521 6.07 -5.93 28.41
C GLU A 521 5.44 -4.54 28.21
N THR A 522 5.37 -4.06 26.98
CA THR A 522 4.66 -2.82 26.68
C THR A 522 3.16 -2.95 26.92
N CYS A 523 2.52 -4.07 26.52
CA CYS A 523 1.11 -4.35 26.80
C CYS A 523 0.79 -4.33 28.30
N LYS A 524 1.60 -5.01 29.12
CA LYS A 524 1.41 -5.08 30.58
C LYS A 524 1.41 -3.72 31.28
N ARG A 525 2.20 -2.77 30.81
CA ARG A 525 2.30 -1.43 31.39
C ARG A 525 1.40 -0.39 30.73
N THR A 526 0.75 -0.72 29.58
CA THR A 526 -0.12 0.22 28.88
C THR A 526 -1.56 0.08 29.40
N PRO A 527 -2.14 1.12 30.00
CA PRO A 527 -3.54 1.08 30.42
C PRO A 527 -4.47 0.78 29.24
N ARG A 528 -5.56 0.04 29.50
CA ARG A 528 -6.59 -0.27 28.50
C ARG A 528 -6.09 -1.11 27.30
N CYS A 529 -4.92 -1.74 27.41
CA CYS A 529 -4.49 -2.72 26.44
C CYS A 529 -5.42 -3.93 26.47
N THR A 530 -6.00 -4.29 25.30
CA THR A 530 -6.90 -5.44 25.17
C THR A 530 -6.12 -6.73 24.99
N GLY A 531 -4.93 -6.67 24.40
CA GLY A 531 -4.16 -7.88 24.15
C GLY A 531 -3.09 -7.77 23.08
N ILE A 532 -2.74 -8.94 22.58
CA ILE A 532 -1.58 -9.15 21.71
C ILE A 532 -1.90 -10.17 20.61
N MET A 533 -1.35 -9.94 19.42
CA MET A 533 -1.59 -10.76 18.25
C MET A 533 -0.28 -11.25 17.62
N TYR A 534 -0.26 -12.53 17.24
CA TYR A 534 0.77 -13.12 16.38
C TYR A 534 0.50 -12.72 14.93
N THR A 535 1.33 -11.85 14.35
CA THR A 535 1.11 -11.26 13.03
C THR A 535 2.16 -11.72 12.04
N SER A 536 1.82 -12.67 11.15
CA SER A 536 2.73 -13.16 10.11
C SER A 536 2.29 -12.68 8.73
N TRP A 537 3.13 -11.89 8.06
CA TRP A 537 2.93 -11.44 6.68
C TRP A 537 3.40 -12.46 5.64
N ARG A 538 4.30 -13.39 6.04
CA ARG A 538 4.92 -14.39 5.17
C ARG A 538 4.45 -15.81 5.48
N ASN A 539 3.34 -15.97 6.24
CA ASN A 539 2.79 -17.26 6.66
C ASN A 539 3.78 -18.12 7.48
N LYS A 540 4.61 -17.51 8.29
CA LYS A 540 5.55 -18.19 9.19
C LYS A 540 4.87 -18.52 10.52
N TYR A 541 4.24 -19.69 10.64
CA TYR A 541 3.53 -20.13 11.87
C TYR A 541 4.33 -21.07 12.77
N LYS A 542 5.61 -21.31 12.47
CA LYS A 542 6.46 -22.22 13.27
C LYS A 542 6.55 -21.82 14.75
N LEU A 543 6.51 -20.51 15.05
CA LEU A 543 6.61 -19.97 16.41
C LEU A 543 5.24 -19.68 17.03
N LEU A 544 4.13 -20.09 16.43
CA LEU A 544 2.79 -19.80 16.93
C LEU A 544 2.52 -20.47 18.30
N ALA A 545 2.88 -21.73 18.45
CA ALA A 545 2.71 -22.43 19.72
C ALA A 545 3.58 -21.81 20.84
N PRO A 546 4.90 -21.61 20.66
CA PRO A 546 5.71 -20.87 21.66
C PRO A 546 5.22 -19.46 21.96
N PHE A 547 4.64 -18.74 20.96
CA PHE A 547 4.03 -17.45 21.20
C PHE A 547 2.80 -17.54 22.11
N GLY A 548 1.91 -18.52 21.86
CA GLY A 548 0.73 -18.72 22.71
C GLY A 548 1.11 -19.02 24.17
N GLU A 549 2.12 -19.84 24.39
CA GLU A 549 2.67 -20.10 25.73
C GLU A 549 3.23 -18.84 26.39
N LEU A 550 3.86 -17.96 25.62
CA LEU A 550 4.40 -16.68 26.10
C LEU A 550 3.31 -15.72 26.59
N VAL A 551 2.12 -15.71 25.97
CA VAL A 551 1.05 -14.73 26.20
C VAL A 551 -0.15 -15.27 26.98
N ARG A 552 -0.05 -16.50 27.45
CA ARG A 552 -1.04 -17.22 28.27
C ARG A 552 -1.32 -16.59 29.64
#